data_4a31818b381c5f79ed77307a619aabb9
#
_entry.id   4a31818b381c5f79ed77307a619aabb9
#
_cell.length_a   1.000
_cell.length_b   1.000
_cell.length_c   1.000
_cell.angle_alpha   90.00
_cell.angle_beta   90.00
_cell.angle_gamma   90.00
#
_symmetry.space_group_name_H-M   'P 1'
#
loop_
_entity.id
_entity.type
_entity.pdbx_description
1 polymer ?
#
loop_
_entity_poly.entity_id
_entity_poly.type
_entity_poly.pdbx_seq_one_letter_code
_entity_poly.pdbx_strand_id
1 'polypeptide(L)'
;TITSRIAAAKRTPPRVYIELGDKGPAEYSYTYGKDMWGAMALLAGGDNVAAPFVDRWGPIHPEQLLASKPEVILMAGYESVSSAVAMQVGQDVSAETVRQRLQGFAARPGWSELPAVKEGRLYAVYHGATRSIMDAALIEFMAKALYPDLFQDLAPLATYQAFYQHYLPIRPQGTFMLGIKQDDAS
;
A
#
# COMPACT_ATOMS: atom_id res chain seq x y z
N THR A 1 -3.18 -20.98 1.59
CA THR A 1 -2.96 -19.66 2.21
C THR A 1 -1.90 -18.85 1.45
N ILE A 2 -1.86 -17.53 1.63
CA ILE A 2 -0.85 -16.64 1.03
C ILE A 2 0.55 -17.11 1.41
N THR A 3 0.80 -17.28 2.70
CA THR A 3 2.11 -17.67 3.24
C THR A 3 2.62 -18.99 2.66
N SER A 4 1.76 -20.01 2.51
CA SER A 4 2.18 -21.30 1.93
C SER A 4 2.51 -21.21 0.44
N ARG A 5 1.78 -20.38 -0.33
CA ARG A 5 2.08 -20.16 -1.76
C ARG A 5 3.42 -19.43 -1.94
N ILE A 6 3.70 -18.42 -1.11
CA ILE A 6 4.99 -17.70 -1.14
C ILE A 6 6.14 -18.64 -0.78
N ALA A 7 6.00 -19.42 0.30
CA ALA A 7 7.02 -20.38 0.70
C ALA A 7 7.33 -21.42 -0.40
N ALA A 8 6.28 -21.90 -1.08
CA ALA A 8 6.44 -22.85 -2.19
C ALA A 8 7.13 -22.23 -3.41
N ALA A 9 6.94 -20.95 -3.66
CA ALA A 9 7.52 -20.23 -4.79
C ALA A 9 9.05 -20.03 -4.67
N LYS A 10 9.60 -20.06 -3.44
CA LYS A 10 11.05 -19.92 -3.15
C LYS A 10 11.70 -18.70 -3.82
N ARG A 11 10.99 -17.59 -3.88
CA ARG A 11 11.47 -16.33 -4.47
C ARG A 11 12.12 -15.44 -3.42
N THR A 12 13.05 -14.59 -3.85
CA THR A 12 13.55 -13.49 -3.02
C THR A 12 12.38 -12.52 -2.72
N PRO A 13 12.14 -12.16 -1.45
CA PRO A 13 11.11 -11.20 -1.10
C PRO A 13 11.31 -9.86 -1.80
N PRO A 14 10.28 -9.30 -2.48
CA PRO A 14 10.36 -7.96 -3.05
C PRO A 14 10.53 -6.91 -1.96
N ARG A 15 11.39 -5.92 -2.21
CA ARG A 15 11.58 -4.79 -1.31
C ARG A 15 10.37 -3.87 -1.35
N VAL A 16 9.75 -3.64 -0.19
CA VAL A 16 8.54 -2.83 -0.07
C VAL A 16 8.74 -1.67 0.88
N TYR A 17 8.22 -0.51 0.51
CA TYR A 17 8.13 0.68 1.35
C TYR A 17 6.67 1.06 1.57
N ILE A 18 6.32 1.43 2.79
CA ILE A 18 4.96 1.85 3.15
C ILE A 18 5.04 3.16 3.91
N GLU A 19 4.29 4.17 3.48
CA GLU A 19 4.26 5.48 4.12
C GLU A 19 2.82 5.96 4.32
N LEU A 20 2.56 6.63 5.45
CA LEU A 20 1.34 7.41 5.62
C LEU A 20 1.47 8.73 4.84
N GLY A 21 0.67 8.89 3.81
CA GLY A 21 0.76 10.04 2.90
C GLY A 21 -0.01 11.29 3.36
N ASP A 22 -0.20 11.48 4.65
CA ASP A 22 -1.02 12.55 5.25
C ASP A 22 -0.45 13.97 5.04
N LYS A 23 0.86 14.10 4.83
CA LYS A 23 1.54 15.38 4.63
C LYS A 23 1.68 15.77 3.16
N GLY A 24 1.36 14.86 2.25
CA GLY A 24 1.54 15.06 0.81
C GLY A 24 2.97 14.83 0.32
N PRO A 25 3.24 15.05 -0.98
CA PRO A 25 4.52 14.67 -1.59
C PRO A 25 5.72 15.52 -1.18
N ALA A 26 5.52 16.73 -0.67
CA ALA A 26 6.62 17.62 -0.30
C ALA A 26 7.34 17.21 0.99
N GLU A 27 6.69 16.44 1.86
CA GLU A 27 7.21 16.03 3.16
C GLU A 27 7.06 14.52 3.36
N TYR A 28 8.10 13.87 3.88
CA TYR A 28 8.00 12.48 4.30
C TYR A 28 7.29 12.41 5.65
N SER A 29 6.35 11.49 5.77
CA SER A 29 5.63 11.23 6.99
C SER A 29 6.11 9.93 7.64
N TYR A 30 5.27 9.31 8.46
CA TYR A 30 5.62 8.08 9.14
C TYR A 30 5.64 6.89 8.18
N THR A 31 6.69 6.09 8.31
CA THR A 31 6.74 4.73 7.80
C THR A 31 6.63 3.73 8.96
N TYR A 32 6.58 2.45 8.64
CA TYR A 32 6.29 1.38 9.59
C TYR A 32 7.40 0.34 9.59
N GLY A 33 7.91 0.01 10.77
CA GLY A 33 8.96 -0.98 10.95
C GLY A 33 8.39 -2.41 11.02
N LYS A 34 8.26 -2.94 12.24
CA LYS A 34 7.84 -4.32 12.47
C LYS A 34 6.36 -4.48 12.80
N ASP A 35 5.68 -3.39 13.16
CA ASP A 35 4.28 -3.37 13.58
C ASP A 35 3.36 -2.88 12.45
N MET A 36 2.06 -3.06 12.63
CA MET A 36 1.00 -2.56 11.75
C MET A 36 1.23 -2.93 10.27
N TRP A 37 1.40 -1.95 9.41
CA TRP A 37 1.67 -2.15 7.99
C TRP A 37 2.96 -2.95 7.73
N GLY A 38 3.98 -2.79 8.58
CA GLY A 38 5.21 -3.59 8.47
C GLY A 38 4.99 -5.07 8.73
N ALA A 39 4.17 -5.41 9.74
CA ALA A 39 3.77 -6.79 10.01
C ALA A 39 2.93 -7.37 8.86
N MET A 40 2.02 -6.58 8.28
CA MET A 40 1.20 -6.99 7.14
C MET A 40 2.06 -7.23 5.89
N ALA A 41 3.05 -6.37 5.64
CA ALA A 41 4.01 -6.56 4.55
C ALA A 41 4.79 -7.86 4.68
N LEU A 42 5.23 -8.20 5.90
CA LEU A 42 5.91 -9.47 6.18
C LEU A 42 4.99 -10.67 5.93
N LEU A 43 3.73 -10.62 6.39
CA LEU A 43 2.74 -11.67 6.13
C LEU A 43 2.43 -11.84 4.64
N ALA A 44 2.47 -10.74 3.88
CA ALA A 44 2.33 -10.74 2.43
C ALA A 44 3.62 -11.15 1.69
N GLY A 45 4.70 -11.45 2.41
CA GLY A 45 5.96 -11.94 1.85
C GLY A 45 6.91 -10.84 1.35
N GLY A 46 6.73 -9.60 1.77
CA GLY A 46 7.61 -8.48 1.42
C GLY A 46 8.80 -8.32 2.35
N ASP A 47 9.89 -7.78 1.82
CA ASP A 47 11.04 -7.28 2.58
C ASP A 47 10.84 -5.78 2.85
N ASN A 48 10.45 -5.45 4.08
CA ASN A 48 10.18 -4.07 4.47
C ASN A 48 11.47 -3.27 4.64
N VAL A 49 11.76 -2.37 3.69
CA VAL A 49 13.00 -1.57 3.68
C VAL A 49 13.12 -0.61 4.86
N ALA A 50 12.03 -0.28 5.54
CA ALA A 50 12.04 0.57 6.72
C ALA A 50 12.39 -0.19 8.02
N ALA A 51 12.22 -1.50 8.07
CA ALA A 51 12.41 -2.31 9.28
C ALA A 51 13.78 -2.20 9.94
N PRO A 52 14.91 -2.00 9.23
CA PRO A 52 16.22 -1.77 9.85
C PRO A 52 16.36 -0.41 10.55
N PHE A 53 15.55 0.59 10.19
CA PHE A 53 15.70 1.99 10.62
C PHE A 53 14.60 2.43 11.58
N VAL A 54 13.44 1.77 11.55
CA VAL A 54 12.25 2.13 12.31
C VAL A 54 11.74 0.90 13.05
N ASP A 55 11.65 0.98 14.37
CA ASP A 55 11.18 -0.17 15.17
C ASP A 55 9.67 -0.38 15.01
N ARG A 56 8.86 0.60 15.33
CA ARG A 56 7.38 0.52 15.22
C ARG A 56 6.87 1.39 14.07
N TRP A 57 6.84 2.70 14.27
CA TRP A 57 6.54 3.71 13.26
C TRP A 57 7.39 4.95 13.53
N GLY A 58 7.74 5.67 12.49
CA GLY A 58 8.57 6.87 12.58
C GLY A 58 9.02 7.35 11.20
N PRO A 59 9.71 8.48 11.14
CA PRO A 59 10.28 8.97 9.90
C PRO A 59 11.48 8.09 9.46
N ILE A 60 11.67 7.98 8.16
CA ILE A 60 12.91 7.46 7.56
C ILE A 60 13.62 8.60 6.84
N HIS A 61 14.95 8.60 6.86
CA HIS A 61 15.70 9.59 6.10
C HIS A 61 15.53 9.35 4.60
N PRO A 62 15.22 10.37 3.78
CA PRO A 62 15.00 10.21 2.34
C PRO A 62 16.13 9.49 1.61
N GLU A 63 17.38 9.76 1.95
CA GLU A 63 18.54 9.09 1.35
C GLU A 63 18.57 7.59 1.65
N GLN A 64 18.18 7.17 2.86
CA GLN A 64 18.09 5.75 3.22
C GLN A 64 17.00 5.05 2.40
N LEU A 65 15.85 5.70 2.21
CA LEU A 65 14.80 5.18 1.36
C LEU A 65 15.27 5.03 -0.10
N LEU A 66 15.87 6.08 -0.67
CA LEU A 66 16.37 6.05 -2.04
C LEU A 66 17.45 4.98 -2.24
N ALA A 67 18.37 4.84 -1.26
CA ALA A 67 19.40 3.81 -1.30
C ALA A 67 18.84 2.38 -1.22
N SER A 68 17.72 2.17 -0.54
CA SER A 68 17.09 0.85 -0.40
C SER A 68 16.36 0.38 -1.67
N LYS A 69 16.09 1.28 -2.62
CA LYS A 69 15.50 0.98 -3.94
C LYS A 69 14.27 0.08 -3.86
N PRO A 70 13.17 0.48 -3.20
CA PRO A 70 11.98 -0.34 -3.11
C PRO A 70 11.42 -0.69 -4.49
N GLU A 71 10.94 -1.93 -4.62
CA GLU A 71 10.31 -2.48 -5.83
C GLU A 71 8.79 -2.30 -5.82
N VAL A 72 8.23 -2.07 -4.62
CA VAL A 72 6.82 -1.78 -4.41
C VAL A 72 6.70 -0.67 -3.37
N ILE A 73 5.81 0.30 -3.61
CA ILE A 73 5.51 1.37 -2.66
C ILE A 73 4.00 1.37 -2.40
N LEU A 74 3.62 1.44 -1.12
CA LEU A 74 2.24 1.60 -0.67
C LEU A 74 2.11 2.93 0.07
N MET A 75 1.22 3.79 -0.43
CA MET A 75 0.86 5.06 0.21
C MET A 75 -0.45 4.87 0.98
N ALA A 76 -0.37 4.84 2.29
CA ALA A 76 -1.55 4.79 3.14
C ALA A 76 -2.17 6.19 3.28
N GLY A 77 -3.50 6.25 3.29
CA GLY A 77 -4.22 7.52 3.39
C GLY A 77 -5.59 7.38 4.03
N TYR A 78 -6.28 8.50 4.13
CA TYR A 78 -7.62 8.60 4.69
C TYR A 78 -8.59 9.22 3.69
N GLU A 79 -9.88 9.00 3.90
CA GLU A 79 -10.95 9.65 3.14
C GLU A 79 -11.02 11.16 3.38
N SER A 80 -10.76 11.58 4.62
CA SER A 80 -10.71 12.99 5.01
C SER A 80 -9.27 13.42 5.24
N VAL A 81 -8.83 14.45 4.53
CA VAL A 81 -7.46 14.95 4.58
C VAL A 81 -7.45 16.47 4.81
N SER A 82 -6.50 16.93 5.60
CA SER A 82 -6.31 18.36 5.88
C SER A 82 -5.58 19.12 4.77
N SER A 83 -4.87 18.40 3.92
CA SER A 83 -4.10 18.96 2.80
C SER A 83 -4.64 18.47 1.45
N ALA A 84 -4.82 19.38 0.51
CA ALA A 84 -5.29 19.09 -0.84
C ALA A 84 -4.33 18.20 -1.66
N VAL A 85 -3.12 17.95 -1.17
CA VAL A 85 -2.11 17.10 -1.85
C VAL A 85 -1.79 15.83 -1.06
N ALA A 86 -2.38 15.65 0.13
CA ALA A 86 -2.25 14.43 0.93
C ALA A 86 -2.83 13.21 0.20
N MET A 87 -2.38 12.01 0.57
CA MET A 87 -2.94 10.76 0.05
C MET A 87 -4.38 10.62 0.53
N GLN A 88 -5.32 10.81 -0.38
CA GLN A 88 -6.74 10.67 -0.13
C GLN A 88 -7.25 9.38 -0.74
N VAL A 89 -7.80 8.50 0.09
CA VAL A 89 -8.30 7.17 -0.28
C VAL A 89 -9.28 6.70 0.78
N GLY A 90 -10.36 6.04 0.40
CA GLY A 90 -11.38 5.53 1.32
C GLY A 90 -12.80 5.83 0.85
N GLN A 91 -13.71 5.99 1.80
CA GLN A 91 -15.12 6.23 1.56
C GLN A 91 -15.35 7.51 0.73
N ASP A 92 -16.20 7.42 -0.27
CA ASP A 92 -16.61 8.50 -1.18
C ASP A 92 -15.45 9.17 -1.98
N VAL A 93 -14.27 8.55 -2.01
CA VAL A 93 -13.13 9.01 -2.79
C VAL A 93 -13.09 8.33 -4.15
N SER A 94 -13.04 9.12 -5.23
CA SER A 94 -13.00 8.57 -6.60
C SER A 94 -11.64 7.97 -6.94
N ALA A 95 -11.63 6.97 -7.83
CA ALA A 95 -10.40 6.38 -8.35
C ALA A 95 -9.49 7.42 -9.06
N GLU A 96 -10.11 8.41 -9.72
CA GLU A 96 -9.37 9.50 -10.36
C GLU A 96 -8.61 10.34 -9.34
N THR A 97 -9.26 10.73 -8.23
CA THR A 97 -8.62 11.45 -7.13
C THR A 97 -7.44 10.65 -6.58
N VAL A 98 -7.63 9.35 -6.32
CA VAL A 98 -6.56 8.48 -5.79
C VAL A 98 -5.36 8.45 -6.75
N ARG A 99 -5.59 8.26 -8.05
CA ARG A 99 -4.50 8.24 -9.05
C ARG A 99 -3.78 9.58 -9.14
N GLN A 100 -4.51 10.69 -9.11
CA GLN A 100 -3.92 12.02 -9.11
C GLN A 100 -2.98 12.23 -7.91
N ARG A 101 -3.38 11.76 -6.71
CA ARG A 101 -2.52 11.80 -5.52
C ARG A 101 -1.28 10.92 -5.69
N LEU A 102 -1.44 9.69 -6.17
CA LEU A 102 -0.30 8.79 -6.43
C LEU A 102 0.70 9.40 -7.43
N GLN A 103 0.22 10.07 -8.48
CA GLN A 103 1.08 10.78 -9.44
C GLN A 103 1.88 11.90 -8.77
N GLY A 104 1.27 12.63 -7.83
CA GLY A 104 1.98 13.62 -7.02
C GLY A 104 3.12 13.00 -6.20
N PHE A 105 2.89 11.86 -5.56
CA PHE A 105 3.93 11.13 -4.83
C PHE A 105 5.01 10.57 -5.76
N ALA A 106 4.64 10.04 -6.92
CA ALA A 106 5.60 9.55 -7.91
C ALA A 106 6.58 10.64 -8.40
N ALA A 107 6.14 11.90 -8.36
CA ALA A 107 6.93 13.06 -8.76
C ALA A 107 7.87 13.59 -7.65
N ARG A 108 7.96 12.94 -6.48
CA ARG A 108 8.93 13.31 -5.44
C ARG A 108 10.37 13.30 -5.97
N PRO A 109 11.24 14.23 -5.52
CA PRO A 109 12.65 14.23 -5.90
C PRO A 109 13.32 12.87 -5.67
N GLY A 110 13.95 12.33 -6.71
CA GLY A 110 14.63 11.02 -6.70
C GLY A 110 13.73 9.80 -6.87
N TRP A 111 12.41 9.93 -6.75
CA TRP A 111 11.49 8.79 -6.86
C TRP A 111 11.36 8.24 -8.29
N SER A 112 11.57 9.08 -9.30
CA SER A 112 11.59 8.64 -10.70
C SER A 112 12.63 7.55 -10.99
N GLU A 113 13.68 7.46 -10.16
CA GLU A 113 14.73 6.45 -10.30
C GLU A 113 14.43 5.14 -9.53
N LEU A 114 13.42 5.14 -8.67
CA LEU A 114 13.04 3.94 -7.91
C LEU A 114 12.40 2.89 -8.81
N PRO A 115 12.75 1.60 -8.66
CA PRO A 115 12.12 0.51 -9.40
C PRO A 115 10.60 0.52 -9.32
N ALA A 116 10.05 0.76 -8.12
CA ALA A 116 8.60 0.84 -7.90
C ALA A 116 7.93 1.88 -8.80
N VAL A 117 8.53 3.06 -8.99
CA VAL A 117 7.96 4.14 -9.81
C VAL A 117 8.14 3.86 -11.29
N LYS A 118 9.33 3.40 -11.71
CA LYS A 118 9.62 3.02 -13.11
C LYS A 118 8.68 1.93 -13.62
N GLU A 119 8.38 0.94 -12.78
CA GLU A 119 7.51 -0.17 -13.13
C GLU A 119 6.03 0.13 -12.88
N GLY A 120 5.70 1.27 -12.25
CA GLY A 120 4.34 1.66 -11.89
C GLY A 120 3.74 0.81 -10.77
N ARG A 121 4.59 0.30 -9.86
CA ARG A 121 4.22 -0.48 -8.68
C ARG A 121 4.07 0.42 -7.46
N LEU A 122 3.31 1.49 -7.63
CA LEU A 122 2.94 2.46 -6.61
C LEU A 122 1.43 2.35 -6.36
N TYR A 123 1.05 2.12 -5.13
CA TYR A 123 -0.31 1.79 -4.73
C TYR A 123 -0.80 2.69 -3.61
N ALA A 124 -2.11 2.95 -3.57
CA ALA A 124 -2.81 3.58 -2.47
C ALA A 124 -3.57 2.53 -1.65
N VAL A 125 -3.59 2.68 -0.33
CA VAL A 125 -4.33 1.82 0.59
C VAL A 125 -5.03 2.65 1.66
N TYR A 126 -6.25 2.27 2.01
CA TYR A 126 -7.04 2.94 3.03
C TYR A 126 -6.53 2.60 4.44
N HIS A 127 -5.99 3.61 5.13
CA HIS A 127 -5.42 3.43 6.46
C HIS A 127 -6.46 3.08 7.53
N GLY A 128 -7.68 3.57 7.39
CA GLY A 128 -8.77 3.31 8.34
C GLY A 128 -9.20 1.84 8.42
N ALA A 129 -8.85 1.01 7.43
CA ALA A 129 -9.14 -0.42 7.45
C ALA A 129 -8.13 -1.25 8.26
N THR A 130 -6.99 -0.68 8.67
CA THR A 130 -5.98 -1.40 9.46
C THR A 130 -6.45 -1.67 10.89
N ARG A 131 -5.87 -2.68 11.53
CA ARG A 131 -6.18 -3.10 12.91
C ARG A 131 -7.65 -3.51 13.07
N SER A 132 -8.19 -4.13 12.05
CA SER A 132 -9.55 -4.64 12.02
C SER A 132 -9.58 -5.98 11.29
N ILE A 133 -10.72 -6.63 11.25
CA ILE A 133 -10.91 -7.85 10.46
C ILE A 133 -10.68 -7.61 8.95
N MET A 134 -10.66 -6.36 8.51
CA MET A 134 -10.36 -5.97 7.12
C MET A 134 -8.88 -6.13 6.76
N ASP A 135 -7.99 -6.35 7.74
CA ASP A 135 -6.57 -6.63 7.49
C ASP A 135 -6.38 -7.80 6.51
N ALA A 136 -7.29 -8.77 6.49
CA ALA A 136 -7.24 -9.88 5.55
C ALA A 136 -7.28 -9.41 4.08
N ALA A 137 -8.20 -8.51 3.73
CA ALA A 137 -8.30 -7.96 2.38
C ALA A 137 -7.07 -7.10 2.01
N LEU A 138 -6.53 -6.36 2.97
CA LEU A 138 -5.32 -5.56 2.77
C LEU A 138 -4.07 -6.45 2.58
N ILE A 139 -3.96 -7.57 3.31
CA ILE A 139 -2.87 -8.55 3.11
C ILE A 139 -3.00 -9.23 1.74
N GLU A 140 -4.21 -9.56 1.29
CA GLU A 140 -4.44 -10.06 -0.08
C GLU A 140 -4.00 -9.04 -1.13
N PHE A 141 -4.35 -7.78 -0.95
CA PHE A 141 -3.93 -6.70 -1.86
C PHE A 141 -2.41 -6.54 -1.89
N MET A 142 -1.75 -6.54 -0.73
CA MET A 142 -0.29 -6.49 -0.65
C MET A 142 0.35 -7.70 -1.33
N ALA A 143 -0.15 -8.91 -1.09
CA ALA A 143 0.37 -10.12 -1.70
C ALA A 143 0.27 -10.06 -3.23
N LYS A 144 -0.86 -9.58 -3.76
CA LYS A 144 -1.06 -9.36 -5.20
C LYS A 144 -0.14 -8.27 -5.75
N ALA A 145 0.07 -7.17 -5.01
CA ALA A 145 1.00 -6.11 -5.39
C ALA A 145 2.47 -6.58 -5.40
N LEU A 146 2.86 -7.44 -4.44
CA LEU A 146 4.22 -7.99 -4.33
C LEU A 146 4.50 -9.10 -5.33
N TYR A 147 3.50 -9.96 -5.62
CA TYR A 147 3.62 -11.13 -6.48
C TYR A 147 2.42 -11.24 -7.43
N PRO A 148 2.29 -10.33 -8.41
CA PRO A 148 1.08 -10.25 -9.25
C PRO A 148 0.83 -11.54 -10.04
N ASP A 149 1.87 -12.23 -10.48
CA ASP A 149 1.77 -13.50 -11.21
C ASP A 149 1.36 -14.68 -10.32
N LEU A 150 1.69 -14.65 -9.03
CA LEU A 150 1.38 -15.71 -8.07
C LEU A 150 -0.05 -15.62 -7.52
N PHE A 151 -0.64 -14.43 -7.49
CA PHE A 151 -1.92 -14.14 -6.84
C PHE A 151 -2.96 -13.51 -7.79
N GLN A 152 -2.96 -13.93 -9.07
CA GLN A 152 -3.95 -13.46 -10.07
C GLN A 152 -5.39 -13.79 -9.67
N ASP A 153 -5.58 -14.90 -8.96
CA ASP A 153 -6.87 -15.40 -8.47
C ASP A 153 -7.43 -14.63 -7.27
N LEU A 154 -6.63 -13.80 -6.60
CA LEU A 154 -7.11 -13.00 -5.48
C LEU A 154 -7.88 -11.77 -5.98
N ALA A 155 -9.00 -11.49 -5.31
CA ALA A 155 -9.85 -10.32 -5.54
C ALA A 155 -10.03 -9.53 -4.23
N PRO A 156 -8.99 -8.80 -3.77
CA PRO A 156 -8.98 -8.18 -2.44
C PRO A 156 -10.11 -7.16 -2.24
N LEU A 157 -10.51 -6.43 -3.28
CA LEU A 157 -11.66 -5.53 -3.20
C LEU A 157 -12.97 -6.30 -2.98
N ALA A 158 -13.14 -7.45 -3.63
CA ALA A 158 -14.32 -8.30 -3.42
C ALA A 158 -14.34 -8.87 -1.99
N THR A 159 -13.18 -9.28 -1.46
CA THR A 159 -13.03 -9.71 -0.05
C THR A 159 -13.43 -8.58 0.91
N TYR A 160 -12.96 -7.35 0.64
CA TYR A 160 -13.31 -6.16 1.41
C TYR A 160 -14.82 -5.89 1.38
N GLN A 161 -15.45 -5.88 0.21
CA GLN A 161 -16.86 -5.63 0.02
C GLN A 161 -17.76 -6.72 0.61
N ALA A 162 -17.36 -7.99 0.49
CA ALA A 162 -18.09 -9.13 1.02
C ALA A 162 -18.24 -9.06 2.55
N PHE A 163 -17.22 -8.56 3.25
CA PHE A 163 -17.32 -8.34 4.69
C PHE A 163 -18.47 -7.37 5.03
N TYR A 164 -18.54 -6.23 4.37
CA TYR A 164 -19.63 -5.26 4.59
C TYR A 164 -20.99 -5.85 4.27
N GLN A 165 -21.12 -6.59 3.16
CA GLN A 165 -22.38 -7.20 2.76
C GLN A 165 -22.90 -8.22 3.77
N HIS A 166 -21.99 -8.97 4.44
CA HIS A 166 -22.38 -10.02 5.38
C HIS A 166 -22.64 -9.52 6.80
N TYR A 167 -21.89 -8.53 7.24
CA TYR A 167 -21.85 -8.15 8.67
C TYR A 167 -22.32 -6.74 8.97
N LEU A 168 -22.44 -5.86 7.97
CA LEU A 168 -22.79 -4.47 8.17
C LEU A 168 -23.96 -4.04 7.27
N PRO A 169 -24.85 -3.14 7.74
CA PRO A 169 -25.99 -2.68 6.95
C PRO A 169 -25.63 -1.62 5.91
N ILE A 170 -24.34 -1.39 5.67
CA ILE A 170 -23.82 -0.37 4.75
C ILE A 170 -22.97 -1.02 3.66
N ARG A 171 -22.94 -0.37 2.49
CA ARG A 171 -22.03 -0.76 1.40
C ARG A 171 -20.92 0.27 1.31
N PRO A 172 -19.64 -0.15 1.33
CA PRO A 172 -18.55 0.77 1.13
C PRO A 172 -18.60 1.30 -0.31
N GLN A 173 -18.62 2.62 -0.43
CA GLN A 173 -18.54 3.33 -1.72
C GLN A 173 -17.26 4.14 -1.72
N GLY A 174 -16.51 4.11 -2.83
CA GLY A 174 -15.24 4.81 -2.93
C GLY A 174 -14.10 3.88 -3.30
N THR A 175 -12.87 4.34 -3.08
CA THR A 175 -11.65 3.64 -3.44
C THR A 175 -10.84 3.33 -2.20
N PHE A 176 -10.67 2.06 -1.87
CA PHE A 176 -10.01 1.60 -0.64
C PHE A 176 -8.61 1.04 -0.89
N MET A 177 -8.34 0.61 -2.12
CA MET A 177 -7.05 0.12 -2.59
C MET A 177 -6.97 0.31 -4.11
N LEU A 178 -5.85 0.82 -4.61
CA LEU A 178 -5.71 1.13 -6.04
C LEU A 178 -4.23 1.24 -6.43
N GLY A 179 -3.87 0.74 -7.62
CA GLY A 179 -2.58 0.99 -8.28
C GLY A 179 -2.58 2.28 -9.10
N ILE A 180 -1.39 2.84 -9.31
CA ILE A 180 -1.21 4.03 -10.16
C ILE A 180 -1.54 3.73 -11.63
N LYS A 181 -1.33 2.49 -12.10
CA LYS A 181 -1.74 2.01 -13.42
C LYS A 181 -3.22 1.65 -13.42
N GLN A 182 -3.86 1.78 -14.57
CA GLN A 182 -5.32 1.61 -14.70
C GLN A 182 -5.78 0.16 -14.54
N ASP A 183 -4.91 -0.83 -14.78
CA ASP A 183 -5.25 -2.26 -14.82
C ASP A 183 -5.14 -2.98 -13.47
N ASP A 184 -4.70 -2.29 -12.42
CA ASP A 184 -4.44 -2.89 -11.10
C ASP A 184 -5.69 -2.93 -10.18
N ALA A 185 -6.87 -2.59 -10.67
CA ALA A 185 -8.09 -2.38 -9.88
C ALA A 185 -9.11 -3.54 -9.92
N SER A 186 -8.75 -4.71 -10.45
CA SER A 186 -9.65 -5.87 -10.51
C SER A 186 -9.17 -7.04 -9.66
#